data_6e8118f36ac4c024f16dc391645b042d
#
_entry.id   6e8118f36ac4c024f16dc391645b042d
#
_cell.length_a   1.000
_cell.length_b   1.000
_cell.length_c   1.000
_cell.angle_alpha   90.00
_cell.angle_beta   90.00
_cell.angle_gamma   90.00
#
_symmetry.space_group_name_H-M   'P 1'
#
loop_
_entity.id
_entity.type
_entity.pdbx_description
1 polymer ?
#
loop_
_entity_poly.entity_id
_entity_poly.type
_entity_poly.pdbx_seq_one_letter_code
_entity_poly.pdbx_strand_id
1 'polypeptide(L)'
;MKKLLLIATLIMLAFPASAQNLWESLVVWLKSRSVVDSSYIYQRPARFAVDGNFNLQSYSASMSMNYDINTKSLGHADSVWVRGKSVMEFDGKVRSGVGFGLGYGNIGFGYGINLGADDKASRTFNFAIKTHKWGIGVSYYGLNSFAYNEVTIADDTSRYYNHIVRQSNNPCNIYRVGLDAYWSINRSKFAYTAAYKCSMVQRRSAGSMLITGNVQLYGMNCAEGDEIFNNSGIRSYMYLQASAGAGYSHNIVFFHRDPTGPNDYGLRNLTLNATLFALLSVNNTFIATPTQADSSNIVLACPISPNASGSLALSYSLDRWYFSLQYTHNLYYFRSEEGLTAADLKQKDNLRDMNFATLMQNWKLMAMAVFNF
;
A
#
# COMPACT_ATOMS: atom_id res chain seq x y z
N MET A 1 -16.25 9.70 -8.96
CA MET A 1 -15.46 10.92 -8.79
C MET A 1 -16.27 12.10 -8.24
N LYS A 2 -17.40 12.54 -8.84
CA LYS A 2 -18.19 13.70 -8.36
C LYS A 2 -18.66 13.58 -6.90
N LYS A 3 -19.07 12.39 -6.44
CA LYS A 3 -19.51 12.16 -5.04
C LYS A 3 -18.36 12.23 -4.02
N LEU A 4 -17.14 11.83 -4.40
CA LEU A 4 -15.95 11.89 -3.54
C LEU A 4 -15.45 13.35 -3.37
N LEU A 5 -15.51 14.13 -4.45
CA LEU A 5 -15.21 15.56 -4.41
C LEU A 5 -16.22 16.32 -3.53
N LEU A 6 -17.50 15.96 -3.60
CA LEU A 6 -18.57 16.53 -2.77
C LEU A 6 -18.36 16.23 -1.29
N ILE A 7 -17.98 15.00 -0.94
CA ILE A 7 -17.69 14.61 0.44
C ILE A 7 -16.45 15.36 0.96
N ALA A 8 -15.39 15.48 0.17
CA ALA A 8 -14.20 16.25 0.54
C ALA A 8 -14.54 17.74 0.74
N THR A 9 -15.37 18.31 -0.12
CA THR A 9 -15.83 19.71 -0.01
C THR A 9 -16.74 19.91 1.19
N LEU A 10 -17.65 18.97 1.49
CA LEU A 10 -18.51 19.00 2.68
C LEU A 10 -17.71 18.85 3.98
N ILE A 11 -16.67 18.03 3.99
CA ILE A 11 -15.76 17.93 5.14
C ILE A 11 -15.00 19.24 5.35
N MET A 12 -14.54 19.89 4.28
CA MET A 12 -13.89 21.22 4.38
C MET A 12 -14.84 22.35 4.82
N LEU A 13 -16.12 22.28 4.45
CA LEU A 13 -17.12 23.29 4.81
C LEU A 13 -17.72 23.06 6.21
N ALA A 14 -17.60 21.85 6.78
CA ALA A 14 -18.13 21.52 8.09
C ALA A 14 -17.23 21.95 9.26
N PHE A 15 -16.06 22.54 9.01
CA PHE A 15 -15.19 23.10 10.05
C PHE A 15 -15.47 24.59 10.25
N PRO A 16 -16.22 24.99 11.31
CA PRO A 16 -16.45 26.40 11.62
C PRO A 16 -15.18 27.07 12.17
N ALA A 17 -15.24 28.38 12.41
CA ALA A 17 -14.14 29.24 12.85
C ALA A 17 -13.29 28.75 14.06
N SER A 18 -13.81 27.79 14.83
CA SER A 18 -13.03 27.05 15.86
C SER A 18 -11.86 26.23 15.29
N ALA A 19 -11.87 25.91 14.00
CA ALA A 19 -10.77 25.20 13.33
C ALA A 19 -9.54 26.09 13.13
N GLN A 20 -9.71 27.40 13.04
CA GLN A 20 -8.61 28.34 12.90
C GLN A 20 -7.76 28.37 14.18
N ASN A 21 -8.40 28.37 15.36
CA ASN A 21 -7.71 28.29 16.65
C ASN A 21 -7.07 26.89 16.87
N LEU A 22 -7.71 25.83 16.39
CA LEU A 22 -7.14 24.48 16.43
C LEU A 22 -5.94 24.36 15.50
N TRP A 23 -6.01 24.96 14.30
CA TRP A 23 -4.90 25.00 13.35
C TRP A 23 -3.72 25.80 13.89
N GLU A 24 -3.95 26.99 14.43
CA GLU A 24 -2.91 27.82 15.07
C GLU A 24 -2.30 27.11 16.27
N SER A 25 -3.11 26.51 17.13
CA SER A 25 -2.65 25.70 18.25
C SER A 25 -1.84 24.49 17.80
N LEU A 26 -2.25 23.83 16.75
CA LEU A 26 -1.53 22.69 16.14
C LEU A 26 -0.21 23.15 15.53
N VAL A 27 -0.19 24.27 14.84
CA VAL A 27 1.03 24.86 14.26
C VAL A 27 2.00 25.30 15.37
N VAL A 28 1.51 25.94 16.42
CA VAL A 28 2.31 26.33 17.59
C VAL A 28 2.83 25.09 18.30
N TRP A 29 2.01 24.06 18.52
CA TRP A 29 2.41 22.79 19.10
C TRP A 29 3.45 22.06 18.23
N LEU A 30 3.30 22.08 16.91
CA LEU A 30 4.25 21.53 15.95
C LEU A 30 5.58 22.27 15.99
N LYS A 31 5.56 23.60 16.10
CA LYS A 31 6.75 24.45 16.18
C LYS A 31 7.46 24.33 17.54
N SER A 32 6.72 24.35 18.65
CA SER A 32 7.28 24.44 20.01
C SER A 32 8.08 23.20 20.46
N ARG A 33 7.93 22.07 19.82
CA ARG A 33 8.59 20.80 20.21
C ARG A 33 9.65 20.30 19.23
N SER A 34 10.16 21.17 18.35
CA SER A 34 11.11 20.75 17.29
C SER A 34 12.56 21.09 17.61
N VAL A 35 13.01 20.86 18.85
CA VAL A 35 14.45 20.96 19.11
C VAL A 35 15.13 19.77 18.42
N VAL A 36 15.76 20.09 17.30
CA VAL A 36 16.64 19.19 16.55
C VAL A 36 18.05 19.39 17.07
N ASP A 37 18.77 18.32 17.33
CA ASP A 37 20.19 18.36 17.59
C ASP A 37 20.92 18.68 16.26
N SER A 38 21.36 19.94 16.13
CA SER A 38 22.01 20.45 14.92
C SER A 38 23.32 19.72 14.59
N SER A 39 23.92 19.01 15.55
CA SER A 39 25.09 18.17 15.29
C SER A 39 24.74 16.88 14.54
N TYR A 40 23.47 16.46 14.57
CA TYR A 40 22.97 15.25 13.91
C TYR A 40 22.13 15.54 12.67
N ILE A 41 21.36 16.63 12.69
CA ILE A 41 20.39 16.94 11.64
C ILE A 41 20.57 18.37 11.18
N TYR A 42 20.74 18.55 9.88
CA TYR A 42 20.63 19.86 9.23
C TYR A 42 19.24 20.00 8.57
N GLN A 43 18.49 20.95 9.06
CA GLN A 43 17.19 21.30 8.48
C GLN A 43 17.41 22.36 7.40
N ARG A 44 17.11 22.02 6.16
CA ARG A 44 17.19 22.98 5.07
C ARG A 44 16.11 24.06 5.22
N PRO A 45 16.39 25.29 4.81
CA PRO A 45 15.34 26.31 4.66
C PRO A 45 14.22 25.76 3.77
N ALA A 46 12.97 26.14 4.10
CA ALA A 46 11.84 25.76 3.26
C ALA A 46 12.00 26.40 1.87
N ARG A 47 12.15 25.56 0.88
CA ARG A 47 12.30 25.95 -0.53
C ARG A 47 11.26 25.21 -1.36
N PHE A 48 10.94 25.78 -2.51
CA PHE A 48 10.17 25.09 -3.52
C PHE A 48 11.05 24.03 -4.20
N ALA A 49 10.53 22.84 -4.38
CA ALA A 49 11.25 21.73 -4.97
C ALA A 49 10.42 21.08 -6.08
N VAL A 50 11.10 20.69 -7.14
CA VAL A 50 10.52 19.90 -8.23
C VAL A 50 11.31 18.61 -8.34
N ASP A 51 10.62 17.48 -8.41
CA ASP A 51 11.25 16.18 -8.62
C ASP A 51 10.79 15.51 -9.91
N GLY A 52 11.71 14.75 -10.50
CA GLY A 52 11.42 13.76 -11.53
C GLY A 52 11.83 12.38 -11.01
N ASN A 53 11.03 11.37 -11.28
CA ASN A 53 11.35 10.02 -10.87
C ASN A 53 11.05 8.99 -11.97
N PHE A 54 11.87 7.92 -11.94
CA PHE A 54 11.65 6.69 -12.69
C PHE A 54 11.46 5.57 -11.68
N ASN A 55 10.51 4.69 -11.92
CA ASN A 55 10.26 3.57 -11.03
C ASN A 55 10.02 2.27 -11.78
N LEU A 56 10.41 1.18 -11.12
CA LEU A 56 10.05 -0.19 -11.44
C LEU A 56 9.23 -0.72 -10.27
N GLN A 57 8.12 -1.36 -10.54
CA GLN A 57 7.25 -1.89 -9.50
C GLN A 57 6.56 -3.16 -9.94
N SER A 58 6.25 -4.01 -8.99
CA SER A 58 5.42 -5.19 -9.18
C SER A 58 4.45 -5.28 -8.02
N TYR A 59 3.27 -5.77 -8.33
CA TYR A 59 2.23 -6.09 -7.37
C TYR A 59 1.73 -7.48 -7.68
N SER A 60 1.75 -8.37 -6.70
CA SER A 60 1.17 -9.70 -6.82
C SER A 60 0.26 -9.98 -5.63
N ALA A 61 -0.79 -10.73 -5.88
CA ALA A 61 -1.70 -11.21 -4.84
C ALA A 61 -2.02 -12.66 -5.12
N SER A 62 -2.01 -13.47 -4.06
CA SER A 62 -2.44 -14.86 -4.10
C SER A 62 -3.58 -15.00 -3.09
N MET A 63 -4.76 -15.34 -3.59
CA MET A 63 -5.94 -15.60 -2.77
C MET A 63 -6.24 -17.10 -2.82
N SER A 64 -6.20 -17.75 -1.68
CA SER A 64 -6.61 -19.15 -1.54
C SER A 64 -7.96 -19.24 -0.84
N MET A 65 -8.83 -20.06 -1.39
CA MET A 65 -10.14 -20.39 -0.82
C MET A 65 -10.22 -21.89 -0.63
N ASN A 66 -10.47 -22.32 0.58
CA ASN A 66 -10.80 -23.72 0.88
C ASN A 66 -12.30 -23.82 1.16
N TYR A 67 -12.94 -24.85 0.67
CA TYR A 67 -14.38 -25.08 0.82
C TYR A 67 -14.69 -26.56 0.74
N ASP A 68 -15.83 -26.97 1.29
CA ASP A 68 -16.38 -28.29 1.05
C ASP A 68 -17.48 -28.21 -0.02
N ILE A 69 -17.43 -29.09 -1.01
CA ILE A 69 -18.40 -29.16 -2.11
C ILE A 69 -19.09 -30.51 -2.11
N ASN A 70 -20.39 -30.53 -2.38
CA ASN A 70 -21.14 -31.79 -2.51
C ASN A 70 -20.92 -32.38 -3.90
N THR A 71 -20.50 -33.64 -3.96
CA THR A 71 -20.21 -34.37 -5.22
C THR A 71 -21.39 -34.47 -6.16
N LYS A 72 -22.63 -34.44 -5.63
CA LYS A 72 -23.86 -34.41 -6.45
C LYS A 72 -23.91 -33.20 -7.34
N SER A 73 -23.39 -32.06 -6.89
CA SER A 73 -23.30 -30.83 -7.70
C SER A 73 -22.28 -30.93 -8.83
N LEU A 74 -21.35 -31.88 -8.74
CA LEU A 74 -20.36 -32.19 -9.77
C LEU A 74 -20.83 -33.27 -10.76
N GLY A 75 -22.09 -33.70 -10.65
CA GLY A 75 -22.68 -34.71 -11.56
C GLY A 75 -22.49 -36.17 -11.10
N HIS A 76 -22.02 -36.39 -9.87
CA HIS A 76 -21.91 -37.76 -9.30
C HIS A 76 -23.24 -38.23 -8.72
N ALA A 77 -23.47 -39.54 -8.73
CA ALA A 77 -24.70 -40.15 -8.20
C ALA A 77 -24.78 -40.02 -6.68
N ASP A 78 -23.65 -40.12 -6.01
CA ASP A 78 -23.54 -40.11 -4.55
C ASP A 78 -23.40 -38.69 -4.01
N SER A 79 -24.06 -38.41 -2.88
CA SER A 79 -23.98 -37.12 -2.18
C SER A 79 -22.92 -37.22 -1.06
N VAL A 80 -21.66 -36.96 -1.40
CA VAL A 80 -20.54 -36.94 -0.46
C VAL A 80 -19.94 -35.56 -0.45
N TRP A 81 -19.49 -35.06 0.71
CA TRP A 81 -18.77 -33.81 0.83
C TRP A 81 -17.27 -34.03 0.61
N VAL A 82 -16.71 -33.33 -0.34
CA VAL A 82 -15.27 -33.38 -0.66
C VAL A 82 -14.66 -32.02 -0.52
N ARG A 83 -13.39 -31.96 -0.12
CA ARG A 83 -12.66 -30.71 0.05
C ARG A 83 -12.23 -30.16 -1.30
N GLY A 84 -12.57 -28.90 -1.54
CA GLY A 84 -12.11 -28.12 -2.66
C GLY A 84 -11.12 -27.03 -2.21
N LYS A 85 -10.16 -26.73 -3.06
CA LYS A 85 -9.25 -25.61 -2.91
C LYS A 85 -9.23 -24.82 -4.23
N SER A 86 -9.44 -23.53 -4.14
CA SER A 86 -9.23 -22.61 -5.26
C SER A 86 -8.10 -21.65 -4.91
N VAL A 87 -7.13 -21.53 -5.79
CA VAL A 87 -6.05 -20.54 -5.67
C VAL A 87 -6.16 -19.57 -6.84
N MET A 88 -6.36 -18.31 -6.54
CA MET A 88 -6.43 -17.25 -7.53
C MET A 88 -5.19 -16.37 -7.40
N GLU A 89 -4.38 -16.34 -8.43
CA GLU A 89 -3.15 -15.57 -8.46
C GLU A 89 -3.31 -14.37 -9.39
N PHE A 90 -2.86 -13.24 -8.92
CA PHE A 90 -2.75 -12.01 -9.68
C PHE A 90 -1.28 -11.73 -9.87
N ASP A 91 -0.77 -12.04 -11.04
CA ASP A 91 0.63 -11.79 -11.37
C ASP A 91 0.78 -10.35 -11.84
N GLY A 92 1.38 -9.54 -10.98
CA GLY A 92 1.81 -8.20 -11.31
C GLY A 92 3.14 -8.22 -12.02
N LYS A 93 3.13 -8.34 -13.35
CA LYS A 93 4.34 -8.14 -14.16
C LYS A 93 5.06 -6.87 -13.73
N VAL A 94 6.41 -6.90 -13.77
CA VAL A 94 7.21 -5.71 -13.50
C VAL A 94 6.85 -4.60 -14.46
N ARG A 95 6.48 -3.44 -13.93
CA ARG A 95 6.08 -2.27 -14.71
C ARG A 95 7.04 -1.13 -14.46
N SER A 96 7.43 -0.46 -15.53
CA SER A 96 8.17 0.79 -15.46
C SER A 96 7.19 1.97 -15.34
N GLY A 97 7.62 3.03 -14.70
CA GLY A 97 6.83 4.25 -14.57
C GLY A 97 7.69 5.48 -14.50
N VAL A 98 7.09 6.59 -14.86
CA VAL A 98 7.67 7.92 -14.72
C VAL A 98 6.75 8.78 -13.87
N GLY A 99 7.33 9.67 -13.10
CA GLY A 99 6.56 10.57 -12.26
C GLY A 99 7.24 11.91 -12.07
N PHE A 100 6.45 12.84 -11.61
CA PHE A 100 6.92 14.15 -11.18
C PHE A 100 6.34 14.48 -9.81
N GLY A 101 7.03 15.33 -9.08
CA GLY A 101 6.56 15.81 -7.80
C GLY A 101 6.85 17.30 -7.60
N LEU A 102 6.07 17.86 -6.71
CA LEU A 102 6.20 19.22 -6.24
C LEU A 102 6.29 19.22 -4.72
N GLY A 103 7.15 20.03 -4.16
CA GLY A 103 7.31 20.11 -2.72
C GLY A 103 7.59 21.54 -2.23
N TYR A 104 7.19 21.79 -0.99
CA TYR A 104 7.59 22.97 -0.25
C TYR A 104 7.86 22.58 1.21
N GLY A 105 9.12 22.71 1.64
CA GLY A 105 9.53 22.28 2.97
C GLY A 105 9.17 20.82 3.26
N ASN A 106 8.25 20.61 4.19
CA ASN A 106 7.81 19.27 4.62
C ASN A 106 6.63 18.70 3.84
N ILE A 107 5.99 19.50 2.99
CA ILE A 107 4.83 19.12 2.19
C ILE A 107 5.31 18.62 0.83
N GLY A 108 4.67 17.58 0.30
CA GLY A 108 5.00 17.04 -1.02
C GLY A 108 3.78 16.43 -1.68
N PHE A 109 3.74 16.63 -2.98
CA PHE A 109 2.76 16.09 -3.90
C PHE A 109 3.50 15.33 -4.99
N GLY A 110 2.99 14.19 -5.41
CA GLY A 110 3.57 13.41 -6.49
C GLY A 110 2.49 12.78 -7.35
N TYR A 111 2.76 12.75 -8.64
CA TYR A 111 1.94 12.09 -9.63
C TYR A 111 2.82 11.22 -10.53
N GLY A 112 2.35 10.03 -10.86
CA GLY A 112 3.09 9.12 -11.73
C GLY A 112 2.16 8.35 -12.67
N ILE A 113 2.74 7.96 -13.78
CA ILE A 113 2.12 7.12 -14.79
C ILE A 113 2.99 5.89 -14.95
N ASN A 114 2.41 4.71 -14.81
CA ASN A 114 3.10 3.46 -15.06
C ASN A 114 2.83 3.04 -16.50
N LEU A 115 3.91 2.78 -17.21
CA LEU A 115 3.93 2.33 -18.60
C LEU A 115 3.89 0.80 -18.58
N GLY A 116 2.76 0.22 -18.90
CA GLY A 116 2.60 -1.23 -19.05
C GLY A 116 2.47 -1.61 -20.51
N ALA A 117 2.78 -2.86 -20.83
CA ALA A 117 2.61 -3.40 -22.19
C ALA A 117 1.13 -3.53 -22.60
N ASP A 118 0.22 -3.45 -21.65
CA ASP A 118 -1.23 -3.62 -21.87
C ASP A 118 -1.91 -2.26 -21.74
N ASP A 119 -2.39 -1.74 -22.80
CA ASP A 119 -3.12 -0.53 -23.21
C ASP A 119 -3.77 0.42 -22.17
N LYS A 120 -3.73 0.16 -20.89
CA LYS A 120 -4.26 1.04 -19.85
C LYS A 120 -3.17 1.48 -18.89
N ALA A 121 -2.71 2.72 -19.07
CA ALA A 121 -1.77 3.35 -18.14
C ALA A 121 -2.33 3.37 -16.72
N SER A 122 -1.63 2.76 -15.79
CA SER A 122 -1.95 2.88 -14.37
C SER A 122 -1.40 4.18 -13.81
N ARG A 123 -2.14 4.76 -12.86
CA ARG A 123 -1.83 6.08 -12.29
C ARG A 123 -1.51 5.96 -10.82
N THR A 124 -0.55 6.75 -10.38
CA THR A 124 -0.23 6.87 -8.96
C THR A 124 -0.34 8.34 -8.54
N PHE A 125 -0.81 8.53 -7.34
CA PHE A 125 -0.91 9.83 -6.70
C PHE A 125 -0.44 9.71 -5.28
N ASN A 126 0.31 10.68 -4.78
CA ASN A 126 0.67 10.78 -3.38
C ASN A 126 0.67 12.23 -2.91
N PHE A 127 0.20 12.43 -1.70
CA PHE A 127 0.33 13.68 -0.96
C PHE A 127 0.84 13.35 0.43
N ALA A 128 1.85 14.07 0.91
CA ALA A 128 2.39 13.79 2.22
C ALA A 128 2.93 15.04 2.92
N ILE A 129 2.73 15.08 4.23
CA ILE A 129 3.40 15.99 5.15
C ILE A 129 4.34 15.15 5.99
N LYS A 130 5.65 15.36 5.87
CA LYS A 130 6.68 14.57 6.54
C LYS A 130 7.69 15.46 7.24
N THR A 131 7.75 15.36 8.54
CA THR A 131 8.74 16.01 9.41
C THR A 131 9.78 14.99 9.89
N HIS A 132 10.79 15.45 10.64
CA HIS A 132 11.73 14.53 11.29
C HIS A 132 11.08 13.68 12.39
N LYS A 133 9.98 14.14 12.99
CA LYS A 133 9.29 13.49 14.11
C LYS A 133 8.17 12.58 13.67
N TRP A 134 7.36 13.05 12.76
CA TRP A 134 6.14 12.41 12.31
C TRP A 134 5.89 12.68 10.84
N GLY A 135 5.10 11.86 10.24
CA GLY A 135 4.60 12.09 8.90
C GLY A 135 3.23 11.46 8.73
N ILE A 136 2.48 12.04 7.83
CA ILE A 136 1.20 11.54 7.34
C ILE A 136 1.19 11.64 5.82
N GLY A 137 0.65 10.64 5.17
CA GLY A 137 0.57 10.61 3.72
C GLY A 137 -0.70 9.94 3.23
N VAL A 138 -1.22 10.43 2.13
CA VAL A 138 -2.31 9.81 1.38
C VAL A 138 -1.75 9.35 0.04
N SER A 139 -2.04 8.13 -0.33
CA SER A 139 -1.59 7.55 -1.59
C SER A 139 -2.75 6.89 -2.33
N TYR A 140 -2.74 7.02 -3.64
CA TYR A 140 -3.57 6.26 -4.56
C TYR A 140 -2.66 5.52 -5.54
N TYR A 141 -3.02 4.29 -5.81
CA TYR A 141 -2.32 3.44 -6.72
C TYR A 141 -3.32 2.61 -7.49
N GLY A 142 -3.26 2.64 -8.80
CA GLY A 142 -4.10 1.82 -9.67
C GLY A 142 -3.25 1.09 -10.69
N LEU A 143 -3.54 -0.18 -10.92
CA LEU A 143 -2.91 -0.96 -11.96
C LEU A 143 -3.87 -2.01 -12.53
N ASN A 144 -3.53 -2.47 -13.72
CA ASN A 144 -4.19 -3.58 -14.39
C ASN A 144 -3.33 -4.83 -14.25
N SER A 145 -3.93 -5.97 -13.94
CA SER A 145 -3.27 -7.26 -13.82
C SER A 145 -4.13 -8.36 -14.41
N PHE A 146 -3.52 -9.43 -14.86
CA PHE A 146 -4.23 -10.64 -15.30
C PHE A 146 -4.43 -11.58 -14.11
N ALA A 147 -5.58 -12.23 -14.06
CA ALA A 147 -5.87 -13.24 -13.06
C ALA A 147 -5.60 -14.65 -13.61
N TYR A 148 -5.06 -15.47 -12.76
CA TYR A 148 -4.88 -16.90 -12.97
C TYR A 148 -5.63 -17.63 -11.85
N ASN A 149 -6.41 -18.64 -12.18
CA ASN A 149 -7.16 -19.42 -11.19
C ASN A 149 -6.87 -20.91 -11.37
N GLU A 150 -6.44 -21.53 -10.29
CA GLU A 150 -6.25 -22.97 -10.17
C GLU A 150 -7.26 -23.53 -9.18
N VAL A 151 -8.07 -24.46 -9.62
CA VAL A 151 -9.07 -25.13 -8.80
C VAL A 151 -8.70 -26.60 -8.69
N THR A 152 -8.52 -27.07 -7.47
CA THR A 152 -8.32 -28.48 -7.14
C THR A 152 -9.44 -28.97 -6.24
N ILE A 153 -10.10 -30.04 -6.63
CA ILE A 153 -11.13 -30.72 -5.85
C ILE A 153 -10.66 -32.15 -5.62
N ALA A 154 -10.46 -32.52 -4.37
CA ALA A 154 -10.00 -33.86 -4.01
C ALA A 154 -10.68 -34.33 -2.72
N ASP A 155 -11.00 -35.61 -2.63
CA ASP A 155 -11.37 -36.24 -1.38
C ASP A 155 -10.14 -36.89 -0.70
N ASP A 156 -10.26 -37.20 0.60
CA ASP A 156 -9.19 -37.85 1.38
C ASP A 156 -8.88 -39.28 0.90
N THR A 157 -9.76 -39.87 0.07
CA THR A 157 -9.63 -41.23 -0.46
C THR A 157 -9.16 -41.29 -1.91
N SER A 158 -8.86 -40.08 -2.51
CA SER A 158 -8.45 -39.91 -3.92
C SER A 158 -9.45 -40.49 -4.95
N ARG A 159 -10.69 -40.72 -4.57
CA ARG A 159 -11.77 -41.15 -5.49
C ARG A 159 -12.25 -40.04 -6.38
N TYR A 160 -12.14 -38.76 -5.90
CA TYR A 160 -12.56 -37.59 -6.61
C TYR A 160 -11.35 -36.66 -6.72
N TYR A 161 -10.83 -36.52 -7.91
CA TYR A 161 -9.77 -35.57 -8.21
C TYR A 161 -10.14 -34.80 -9.48
N ASN A 162 -10.25 -33.51 -9.37
CA ASN A 162 -10.43 -32.62 -10.50
C ASN A 162 -9.51 -31.41 -10.35
N HIS A 163 -8.71 -31.16 -11.37
CA HIS A 163 -7.77 -30.04 -11.41
C HIS A 163 -8.05 -29.20 -12.66
N ILE A 164 -8.45 -27.97 -12.46
CA ILE A 164 -8.81 -27.04 -13.53
C ILE A 164 -7.94 -25.78 -13.39
N VAL A 165 -7.27 -25.45 -14.47
CA VAL A 165 -6.48 -24.21 -14.60
C VAL A 165 -7.17 -23.29 -15.58
N ARG A 166 -7.35 -22.02 -15.21
CA ARG A 166 -7.96 -20.99 -16.03
C ARG A 166 -7.14 -19.72 -15.97
N GLN A 167 -7.00 -19.04 -17.10
CA GLN A 167 -6.35 -17.74 -17.19
C GLN A 167 -7.38 -16.72 -17.69
N SER A 168 -7.40 -15.55 -17.05
CA SER A 168 -8.23 -14.45 -17.53
C SER A 168 -7.71 -13.90 -18.85
N ASN A 169 -8.63 -13.70 -19.79
CA ASN A 169 -8.33 -13.05 -21.07
C ASN A 169 -8.41 -11.52 -20.97
N ASN A 170 -8.98 -10.99 -19.89
CA ASN A 170 -9.17 -9.57 -19.67
C ASN A 170 -8.42 -9.09 -18.42
N PRO A 171 -7.81 -7.90 -18.47
CA PRO A 171 -7.14 -7.37 -17.31
C PRO A 171 -8.13 -7.00 -16.20
N CYS A 172 -7.78 -7.37 -14.96
CA CYS A 172 -8.46 -6.92 -13.77
C CYS A 172 -7.89 -5.59 -13.30
N ASN A 173 -8.75 -4.66 -12.91
CA ASN A 173 -8.33 -3.39 -12.34
C ASN A 173 -8.12 -3.57 -10.83
N ILE A 174 -6.90 -3.35 -10.38
CA ILE A 174 -6.54 -3.34 -8.97
C ILE A 174 -6.27 -1.91 -8.55
N TYR A 175 -6.84 -1.47 -7.44
CA TYR A 175 -6.57 -0.14 -6.89
C TYR A 175 -6.34 -0.20 -5.39
N ARG A 176 -5.52 0.71 -4.91
CA ARG A 176 -5.27 0.94 -3.49
C ARG A 176 -5.39 2.43 -3.18
N VAL A 177 -6.13 2.73 -2.11
CA VAL A 177 -6.10 4.04 -1.45
C VAL A 177 -5.53 3.83 -0.06
N GLY A 178 -4.53 4.59 0.34
CA GLY A 178 -3.87 4.45 1.63
C GLY A 178 -3.71 5.78 2.35
N LEU A 179 -3.89 5.74 3.66
CA LEU A 179 -3.49 6.76 4.61
C LEU A 179 -2.43 6.15 5.51
N ASP A 180 -1.22 6.70 5.50
CA ASP A 180 -0.08 6.20 6.25
C ASP A 180 0.38 7.27 7.25
N ALA A 181 0.74 6.87 8.46
CA ALA A 181 1.30 7.76 9.46
C ALA A 181 2.48 7.09 10.17
N TYR A 182 3.47 7.89 10.60
CA TYR A 182 4.56 7.42 11.45
C TYR A 182 4.95 8.45 12.50
N TRP A 183 5.53 7.94 13.59
CA TRP A 183 6.10 8.73 14.67
C TRP A 183 7.48 8.19 15.05
N SER A 184 8.50 9.08 15.12
CA SER A 184 9.87 8.74 15.51
C SER A 184 10.11 9.00 17.00
N ILE A 185 10.65 8.02 17.71
CA ILE A 185 10.97 8.13 19.13
C ILE A 185 12.23 8.97 19.32
N ASN A 186 13.32 8.68 18.61
CA ASN A 186 14.57 9.44 18.66
C ASN A 186 14.54 10.66 17.74
N ARG A 187 13.59 11.53 17.98
CA ARG A 187 13.27 12.67 17.14
C ARG A 187 14.31 13.81 17.11
N SER A 188 15.20 13.88 18.08
CA SER A 188 16.23 14.93 18.15
C SER A 188 17.43 14.63 17.26
N LYS A 189 17.82 13.35 17.14
CA LYS A 189 19.05 12.91 16.45
C LYS A 189 18.79 12.16 15.14
N PHE A 190 17.57 11.69 14.91
CA PHE A 190 17.20 10.90 13.75
C PHE A 190 16.15 11.59 12.89
N ALA A 191 16.43 11.74 11.60
CA ALA A 191 15.49 12.24 10.60
C ALA A 191 15.13 11.13 9.61
N TYR A 192 13.96 10.50 9.78
CA TYR A 192 13.48 9.44 8.88
C TYR A 192 13.45 9.91 7.42
N THR A 193 13.08 11.17 7.21
CA THR A 193 12.90 11.73 5.86
C THR A 193 14.20 12.07 5.14
N ALA A 194 15.35 12.07 5.83
CA ALA A 194 16.62 12.50 5.23
C ALA A 194 17.04 11.66 3.99
N ALA A 195 16.67 10.38 3.96
CA ALA A 195 16.97 9.49 2.82
C ALA A 195 15.86 9.45 1.75
N TYR A 196 14.70 10.07 2.03
CA TYR A 196 13.52 10.01 1.16
C TYR A 196 13.10 11.37 0.60
N LYS A 197 13.56 12.46 1.20
CA LYS A 197 13.22 13.84 0.83
C LYS A 197 14.42 14.78 1.03
N CYS A 198 14.44 15.84 0.26
CA CYS A 198 15.50 16.86 0.31
C CYS A 198 15.39 17.86 1.47
N SER A 199 14.30 17.87 2.27
CA SER A 199 14.05 18.88 3.31
C SER A 199 14.99 18.81 4.51
N MET A 200 15.58 17.63 4.74
CA MET A 200 16.50 17.39 5.87
C MET A 200 17.71 16.58 5.44
N VAL A 201 18.80 16.78 6.15
CA VAL A 201 20.06 16.08 5.93
C VAL A 201 20.52 15.48 7.24
N GLN A 202 20.80 14.20 7.26
CA GLN A 202 21.39 13.52 8.40
C GLN A 202 22.90 13.74 8.37
N ARG A 203 23.46 14.39 9.40
CA ARG A 203 24.89 14.72 9.50
C ARG A 203 25.73 13.60 10.06
N ARG A 204 25.16 12.84 11.00
CA ARG A 204 25.81 11.71 11.69
C ARG A 204 24.86 10.51 11.66
N SER A 205 25.43 9.33 11.60
CA SER A 205 24.63 8.10 11.67
C SER A 205 23.81 8.05 12.93
N ALA A 206 22.55 7.71 12.78
CA ALA A 206 21.60 7.59 13.89
C ALA A 206 20.43 6.68 13.49
N GLY A 207 19.78 6.10 14.47
CA GLY A 207 18.58 5.30 14.29
C GLY A 207 17.48 5.64 15.28
N SER A 208 16.30 5.15 14.99
CA SER A 208 15.12 5.32 15.83
C SER A 208 14.17 4.15 15.70
N MET A 209 13.52 3.82 16.81
CA MET A 209 12.25 3.12 16.74
C MET A 209 11.19 4.06 16.17
N LEU A 210 10.37 3.52 15.30
CA LEU A 210 9.25 4.20 14.67
C LEU A 210 7.96 3.48 15.08
N ILE A 211 6.94 4.25 15.45
CA ILE A 211 5.57 3.77 15.58
C ILE A 211 4.87 4.13 14.28
N THR A 212 4.14 3.22 13.69
CA THR A 212 3.43 3.46 12.43
C THR A 212 2.01 2.95 12.49
N GLY A 213 1.15 3.57 11.71
CA GLY A 213 -0.21 3.12 11.49
C GLY A 213 -0.63 3.44 10.07
N ASN A 214 -1.50 2.61 9.52
CA ASN A 214 -2.08 2.86 8.22
C ASN A 214 -3.53 2.40 8.15
N VAL A 215 -4.28 3.05 7.27
CA VAL A 215 -5.62 2.61 6.85
C VAL A 215 -5.58 2.50 5.33
N GLN A 216 -5.98 1.36 4.81
CA GLN A 216 -5.86 1.05 3.39
C GLN A 216 -7.16 0.44 2.88
N LEU A 217 -7.57 0.90 1.71
CA LEU A 217 -8.63 0.32 0.92
C LEU A 217 -8.02 -0.30 -0.33
N TYR A 218 -8.15 -1.59 -0.47
CA TYR A 218 -7.81 -2.32 -1.69
C TYR A 218 -9.08 -2.71 -2.40
N GLY A 219 -9.09 -2.58 -3.70
CA GLY A 219 -10.20 -3.05 -4.51
C GLY A 219 -9.71 -3.69 -5.79
N MET A 220 -10.48 -4.66 -6.26
CA MET A 220 -10.28 -5.33 -7.52
C MET A 220 -11.61 -5.44 -8.24
N ASN A 221 -11.60 -5.06 -9.52
CA ASN A 221 -12.75 -5.22 -10.41
C ASN A 221 -12.28 -5.92 -11.68
N CYS A 222 -12.98 -6.97 -12.05
CA CYS A 222 -12.72 -7.70 -13.28
C CYS A 222 -13.85 -7.48 -14.28
N ALA A 223 -13.56 -7.64 -15.57
CA ALA A 223 -14.51 -7.39 -16.63
C ALA A 223 -15.71 -8.34 -16.55
N GLU A 224 -16.88 -7.86 -16.96
CA GLU A 224 -18.06 -8.70 -17.16
C GLU A 224 -17.77 -9.72 -18.24
N GLY A 225 -18.15 -10.99 -18.00
CA GLY A 225 -17.93 -12.07 -18.98
C GLY A 225 -16.60 -12.80 -18.83
N ASP A 226 -15.77 -12.44 -17.84
CA ASP A 226 -14.54 -13.20 -17.55
C ASP A 226 -14.89 -14.58 -16.95
N GLU A 227 -14.42 -15.64 -17.58
CA GLU A 227 -14.77 -17.02 -17.18
C GLU A 227 -14.32 -17.38 -15.76
N ILE A 228 -13.21 -16.79 -15.28
CA ILE A 228 -12.72 -17.05 -13.93
C ILE A 228 -13.73 -16.55 -12.91
N PHE A 229 -14.29 -15.36 -13.13
CA PHE A 229 -15.19 -14.70 -12.19
C PHE A 229 -16.64 -15.15 -12.35
N ASN A 230 -17.08 -15.46 -13.57
CA ASN A 230 -18.41 -15.99 -13.81
C ASN A 230 -18.60 -17.35 -13.12
N ASN A 231 -17.56 -18.18 -13.07
CA ASN A 231 -17.63 -19.51 -12.45
C ASN A 231 -17.35 -19.51 -10.95
N SER A 232 -16.59 -18.54 -10.44
CA SER A 232 -16.34 -18.38 -8.99
C SER A 232 -17.43 -17.61 -8.26
N GLY A 233 -18.35 -16.98 -8.99
CA GLY A 233 -19.38 -16.11 -8.39
C GLY A 233 -18.84 -14.79 -7.82
N ILE A 234 -17.55 -14.49 -7.97
CA ILE A 234 -16.92 -13.28 -7.43
C ILE A 234 -16.70 -12.29 -8.56
N ARG A 235 -17.37 -11.13 -8.53
CA ARG A 235 -17.22 -10.06 -9.52
C ARG A 235 -16.26 -8.98 -9.10
N SER A 236 -16.31 -8.58 -7.86
CA SER A 236 -15.44 -7.58 -7.28
C SER A 236 -15.08 -7.95 -5.86
N TYR A 237 -13.95 -7.43 -5.45
CA TYR A 237 -13.38 -7.72 -4.16
C TYR A 237 -12.78 -6.46 -3.57
N MET A 238 -13.06 -6.17 -2.32
CA MET A 238 -12.61 -4.98 -1.63
C MET A 238 -12.20 -5.31 -0.20
N TYR A 239 -11.06 -4.81 0.23
CA TYR A 239 -10.60 -4.86 1.61
C TYR A 239 -10.47 -3.47 2.19
N LEU A 240 -10.96 -3.31 3.38
CA LEU A 240 -10.59 -2.23 4.27
C LEU A 240 -9.67 -2.80 5.35
N GLN A 241 -8.47 -2.27 5.45
CA GLN A 241 -7.47 -2.69 6.43
C GLN A 241 -7.06 -1.49 7.28
N ALA A 242 -7.07 -1.68 8.60
CA ALA A 242 -6.43 -0.77 9.54
C ALA A 242 -5.29 -1.51 10.25
N SER A 243 -4.10 -0.93 10.24
CA SER A 243 -2.90 -1.55 10.81
C SER A 243 -2.19 -0.60 11.76
N ALA A 244 -1.60 -1.16 12.79
CA ALA A 244 -0.70 -0.44 13.69
C ALA A 244 0.51 -1.32 14.00
N GLY A 245 1.66 -0.69 14.22
CA GLY A 245 2.86 -1.44 14.51
C GLY A 245 4.06 -0.58 14.84
N ALA A 246 5.19 -1.23 14.95
CA ALA A 246 6.46 -0.59 15.23
C ALA A 246 7.54 -1.12 14.30
N GLY A 247 8.59 -0.36 14.17
CA GLY A 247 9.74 -0.73 13.38
C GLY A 247 10.99 -0.02 13.83
N TYR A 248 12.09 -0.36 13.18
CA TYR A 248 13.36 0.30 13.39
C TYR A 248 13.87 0.86 12.07
N SER A 249 14.39 2.07 12.11
CA SER A 249 15.02 2.72 10.98
C SER A 249 16.37 3.28 11.36
N HIS A 250 17.37 3.13 10.48
CA HIS A 250 18.72 3.61 10.69
C HIS A 250 19.24 4.36 9.47
N ASN A 251 19.81 5.54 9.69
CA ASN A 251 20.56 6.29 8.70
C ASN A 251 22.05 6.07 8.94
N ILE A 252 22.75 5.51 7.96
CA ILE A 252 24.19 5.38 7.93
C ILE A 252 24.72 6.51 7.04
N VAL A 253 25.46 7.45 7.62
CA VAL A 253 26.09 8.55 6.91
C VAL A 253 27.52 8.16 6.56
N PHE A 254 27.81 8.02 5.28
CA PHE A 254 29.15 7.68 4.80
C PHE A 254 30.07 8.88 4.79
N PHE A 255 29.56 10.03 4.37
CA PHE A 255 30.26 11.31 4.49
C PHE A 255 29.26 12.47 4.56
N HIS A 256 29.70 13.55 5.20
CA HIS A 256 28.95 14.80 5.32
C HIS A 256 29.92 15.98 5.28
N ARG A 257 29.56 17.01 4.52
CA ARG A 257 30.20 18.32 4.51
C ARG A 257 29.12 19.39 4.58
N ASP A 258 29.26 20.29 5.54
CA ASP A 258 28.40 21.48 5.65
C ASP A 258 28.88 22.59 4.71
N PRO A 259 27.98 23.48 4.27
CA PRO A 259 28.36 24.74 3.62
C PRO A 259 29.14 25.58 4.61
N THR A 260 30.23 26.21 4.14
CA THR A 260 31.13 27.04 4.97
C THR A 260 30.69 28.50 5.04
N GLY A 261 29.65 28.89 4.28
CA GLY A 261 29.12 30.25 4.24
C GLY A 261 27.80 30.35 3.47
N PRO A 262 27.13 31.51 3.50
CA PRO A 262 25.82 31.69 2.86
C PRO A 262 25.83 31.53 1.35
N ASN A 263 27.00 31.71 0.70
CA ASN A 263 27.21 31.56 -0.75
C ASN A 263 27.97 30.25 -1.10
N ASP A 264 28.28 29.41 -0.11
CA ASP A 264 28.95 28.14 -0.36
C ASP A 264 27.92 27.04 -0.66
N TYR A 265 27.88 26.64 -1.91
CA TYR A 265 27.09 25.48 -2.35
C TYR A 265 27.78 24.15 -2.01
N GLY A 266 28.52 24.12 -0.91
CA GLY A 266 29.38 23.00 -0.52
C GLY A 266 28.72 21.87 0.21
N LEU A 267 27.39 21.93 0.49
CA LEU A 267 26.69 20.82 1.11
C LEU A 267 26.85 19.53 0.30
N ARG A 268 27.43 18.52 0.91
CA ARG A 268 27.54 17.17 0.34
C ARG A 268 27.24 16.15 1.42
N ASN A 269 26.34 15.23 1.12
CA ASN A 269 25.99 14.19 2.07
C ASN A 269 25.58 12.91 1.33
N LEU A 270 26.15 11.77 1.72
CA LEU A 270 25.76 10.46 1.26
C LEU A 270 25.20 9.65 2.43
N THR A 271 23.96 9.26 2.35
CA THR A 271 23.24 8.55 3.41
C THR A 271 22.56 7.31 2.86
N LEU A 272 22.71 6.18 3.57
CA LEU A 272 21.93 4.97 3.38
C LEU A 272 20.97 4.83 4.53
N ASN A 273 19.69 4.67 4.23
CA ASN A 273 18.66 4.32 5.20
C ASN A 273 18.23 2.87 5.01
N ALA A 274 18.05 2.17 6.12
CA ALA A 274 17.38 0.88 6.16
C ALA A 274 16.25 0.94 7.21
N THR A 275 15.07 0.46 6.82
CA THR A 275 13.88 0.46 7.67
C THR A 275 13.15 -0.87 7.58
N LEU A 276 12.67 -1.37 8.72
CA LEU A 276 11.84 -2.55 8.82
C LEU A 276 10.69 -2.29 9.80
N PHE A 277 9.48 -2.63 9.40
CA PHE A 277 8.26 -2.55 10.20
C PHE A 277 7.61 -3.92 10.34
N ALA A 278 7.08 -4.19 11.53
CA ALA A 278 6.11 -5.24 11.80
C ALA A 278 4.80 -4.60 12.25
N LEU A 279 3.69 -5.02 11.64
CA LEU A 279 2.38 -4.46 11.90
C LEU A 279 1.38 -5.57 12.22
N LEU A 280 0.41 -5.23 13.04
CA LEU A 280 -0.80 -6.02 13.25
C LEU A 280 -1.97 -5.28 12.61
N SER A 281 -2.81 -5.99 11.91
CA SER A 281 -3.88 -5.43 11.10
C SER A 281 -5.21 -6.05 11.44
N VAL A 282 -6.24 -5.24 11.47
CA VAL A 282 -7.63 -5.67 11.47
C VAL A 282 -8.18 -5.42 10.07
N ASN A 283 -8.83 -6.42 9.50
CA ASN A 283 -9.30 -6.37 8.12
C ASN A 283 -10.79 -6.63 8.04
N ASN A 284 -11.48 -5.86 7.21
CA ASN A 284 -12.83 -6.17 6.75
C ASN A 284 -12.77 -6.46 5.25
N THR A 285 -13.37 -7.54 4.85
CA THR A 285 -13.43 -7.96 3.45
C THR A 285 -14.85 -7.83 2.93
N PHE A 286 -15.01 -7.20 1.77
CA PHE A 286 -16.28 -7.08 1.07
C PHE A 286 -16.15 -7.81 -0.26
N ILE A 287 -17.03 -8.78 -0.47
CA ILE A 287 -17.11 -9.53 -1.73
C ILE A 287 -18.45 -9.19 -2.39
N ALA A 288 -18.42 -8.75 -3.64
CA ALA A 288 -19.63 -8.56 -4.43
C ALA A 288 -19.80 -9.74 -5.38
N THR A 289 -20.97 -10.37 -5.34
CA THR A 289 -21.34 -11.46 -6.22
C THR A 289 -22.15 -10.97 -7.44
N PRO A 290 -22.12 -11.62 -8.60
CA PRO A 290 -22.72 -11.15 -9.86
C PRO A 290 -24.25 -11.34 -9.95
N THR A 291 -24.98 -11.70 -8.94
CA THR A 291 -26.42 -11.93 -9.05
C THR A 291 -27.22 -10.69 -9.37
N GLN A 292 -28.04 -10.77 -10.40
CA GLN A 292 -28.70 -9.72 -11.16
C GLN A 292 -29.70 -8.80 -10.41
N ALA A 293 -30.08 -9.06 -9.21
CA ALA A 293 -31.10 -8.26 -8.53
C ALA A 293 -30.70 -7.67 -7.17
N ASP A 294 -29.80 -8.32 -6.45
CA ASP A 294 -29.36 -7.87 -5.13
C ASP A 294 -27.83 -8.01 -5.05
N SER A 295 -27.14 -6.89 -5.05
CA SER A 295 -25.72 -6.86 -4.67
C SER A 295 -25.61 -7.21 -3.17
N SER A 296 -25.61 -8.50 -2.86
CA SER A 296 -25.33 -8.94 -1.50
C SER A 296 -23.84 -8.75 -1.26
N ASN A 297 -23.49 -7.67 -0.60
CA ASN A 297 -22.15 -7.46 -0.10
C ASN A 297 -21.94 -8.43 1.08
N ILE A 298 -21.04 -9.36 0.93
CA ILE A 298 -20.64 -10.24 2.02
C ILE A 298 -19.50 -9.54 2.76
N VAL A 299 -19.71 -9.29 4.03
CA VAL A 299 -18.69 -8.74 4.92
C VAL A 299 -18.08 -9.89 5.69
N LEU A 300 -16.80 -10.14 5.45
CA LEU A 300 -16.01 -11.08 6.23
C LEU A 300 -15.22 -10.31 7.27
N ALA A 301 -15.54 -10.49 8.54
CA ALA A 301 -14.68 -10.04 9.62
C ALA A 301 -13.42 -10.92 9.63
N CYS A 302 -12.28 -10.30 9.39
CA CYS A 302 -11.01 -11.00 9.49
C CYS A 302 -10.38 -10.70 10.84
N PRO A 303 -9.81 -11.72 11.51
CA PRO A 303 -9.07 -11.52 12.76
C PRO A 303 -7.80 -10.72 12.52
N ILE A 304 -7.04 -10.52 13.59
CA ILE A 304 -5.76 -9.83 13.54
C ILE A 304 -4.80 -10.61 12.64
N SER A 305 -4.23 -9.92 11.66
CA SER A 305 -3.27 -10.47 10.69
C SER A 305 -1.92 -9.78 10.78
N PRO A 306 -0.80 -10.52 10.69
CA PRO A 306 0.52 -9.92 10.68
C PRO A 306 0.86 -9.35 9.29
N ASN A 307 1.48 -8.17 9.27
CA ASN A 307 2.01 -7.54 8.07
C ASN A 307 3.46 -7.13 8.30
N ALA A 308 4.23 -7.02 7.23
CA ALA A 308 5.60 -6.54 7.27
C ALA A 308 5.87 -5.54 6.14
N SER A 309 6.71 -4.57 6.41
CA SER A 309 7.17 -3.61 5.41
C SER A 309 8.65 -3.31 5.60
N GLY A 310 9.40 -3.32 4.52
CA GLY A 310 10.83 -2.99 4.52
C GLY A 310 11.16 -1.94 3.47
N SER A 311 12.15 -1.09 3.75
CA SER A 311 12.67 -0.16 2.77
C SER A 311 14.17 0.09 2.92
N LEU A 312 14.81 0.32 1.79
CA LEU A 312 16.19 0.77 1.67
C LEU A 312 16.21 2.03 0.82
N ALA A 313 17.00 3.03 1.21
CA ALA A 313 17.15 4.24 0.43
C ALA A 313 18.60 4.73 0.48
N LEU A 314 19.24 4.86 -0.67
CA LEU A 314 20.52 5.52 -0.82
C LEU A 314 20.28 6.93 -1.35
N SER A 315 20.75 7.95 -0.66
CA SER A 315 20.56 9.34 -1.05
C SER A 315 21.86 10.11 -1.10
N TYR A 316 21.97 10.96 -2.11
CA TYR A 316 23.06 11.92 -2.27
C TYR A 316 22.49 13.33 -2.30
N SER A 317 22.84 14.12 -1.31
CA SER A 317 22.37 15.50 -1.14
C SER A 317 23.48 16.48 -1.51
N LEU A 318 23.16 17.40 -2.39
CA LEU A 318 23.90 18.62 -2.72
C LEU A 318 23.10 19.85 -2.26
N ASP A 319 23.61 21.04 -2.40
CA ASP A 319 22.89 22.25 -1.97
C ASP A 319 21.53 22.39 -2.67
N ARG A 320 21.50 22.37 -4.00
CA ARG A 320 20.28 22.50 -4.80
C ARG A 320 19.75 21.17 -5.33
N TRP A 321 20.59 20.15 -5.39
CA TRP A 321 20.22 18.85 -5.92
C TRP A 321 20.13 17.80 -4.83
N TYR A 322 19.21 16.87 -5.02
CA TYR A 322 19.08 15.68 -4.22
C TYR A 322 18.77 14.50 -5.15
N PHE A 323 19.52 13.43 -5.01
CA PHE A 323 19.33 12.19 -5.74
C PHE A 323 19.04 11.07 -4.77
N SER A 324 18.16 10.16 -5.14
CA SER A 324 17.80 9.04 -4.28
C SER A 324 17.46 7.82 -5.09
N LEU A 325 17.95 6.66 -4.64
CA LEU A 325 17.55 5.34 -5.09
C LEU A 325 16.84 4.66 -3.93
N GLN A 326 15.58 4.31 -4.09
CA GLN A 326 14.72 3.79 -3.03
C GLN A 326 14.13 2.45 -3.44
N TYR A 327 14.22 1.48 -2.55
CA TYR A 327 13.54 0.19 -2.65
C TYR A 327 12.56 0.05 -1.51
N THR A 328 11.34 -0.37 -1.79
CA THR A 328 10.33 -0.69 -0.78
C THR A 328 9.70 -2.04 -1.08
N HIS A 329 9.42 -2.80 -0.03
CA HIS A 329 8.73 -4.08 -0.13
C HIS A 329 7.69 -4.16 0.99
N ASN A 330 6.46 -4.50 0.66
CA ASN A 330 5.38 -4.67 1.60
C ASN A 330 4.75 -6.04 1.42
N LEU A 331 4.48 -6.69 2.55
CA LEU A 331 3.80 -7.97 2.67
C LEU A 331 2.55 -7.78 3.51
N TYR A 332 1.41 -8.16 2.97
CA TYR A 332 0.12 -8.10 3.63
C TYR A 332 -0.51 -9.49 3.63
N TYR A 333 -0.89 -9.95 4.81
CA TYR A 333 -1.56 -11.23 4.97
C TYR A 333 -2.95 -11.01 5.54
N PHE A 334 -3.93 -11.68 4.96
CA PHE A 334 -5.32 -11.66 5.38
C PHE A 334 -5.80 -13.10 5.52
N ARG A 335 -6.56 -13.37 6.58
CA ARG A 335 -7.20 -14.67 6.80
C ARG A 335 -8.59 -14.44 7.37
N SER A 336 -9.58 -15.15 6.84
CA SER A 336 -10.89 -15.27 7.48
C SER A 336 -10.87 -16.46 8.43
N GLU A 337 -11.34 -16.28 9.66
CA GLU A 337 -11.49 -17.37 10.64
C GLU A 337 -12.92 -17.94 10.64
N GLU A 338 -13.89 -17.19 10.17
CA GLU A 338 -15.27 -17.64 10.08
C GLU A 338 -15.51 -18.30 8.73
N GLY A 339 -16.00 -19.55 8.78
CA GLY A 339 -16.48 -20.25 7.59
C GLY A 339 -17.71 -19.55 7.03
N LEU A 340 -17.69 -19.24 5.73
CA LEU A 340 -18.87 -18.82 5.01
C LEU A 340 -19.76 -20.04 4.76
N THR A 341 -21.05 -19.89 5.02
CA THR A 341 -22.03 -20.91 4.62
C THR A 341 -22.49 -20.65 3.18
N ALA A 342 -22.99 -21.67 2.51
CA ALA A 342 -23.59 -21.54 1.19
C ALA A 342 -24.74 -20.52 1.16
N ALA A 343 -25.44 -20.35 2.28
CA ALA A 343 -26.51 -19.36 2.46
C ALA A 343 -25.98 -17.94 2.37
N ASP A 344 -24.76 -17.68 2.90
CA ASP A 344 -24.13 -16.35 2.86
C ASP A 344 -23.76 -15.93 1.44
N LEU A 345 -23.42 -16.92 0.59
CA LEU A 345 -23.08 -16.67 -0.83
C LEU A 345 -24.29 -16.70 -1.76
N LYS A 346 -25.51 -16.98 -1.23
CA LYS A 346 -26.72 -17.27 -2.05
C LYS A 346 -26.45 -18.29 -3.19
N GLN A 347 -25.37 -19.01 -3.10
CA GLN A 347 -25.00 -20.08 -4.02
C GLN A 347 -25.42 -21.39 -3.39
N LYS A 348 -26.55 -21.88 -3.84
CA LYS A 348 -27.07 -23.26 -3.72
C LYS A 348 -26.42 -24.14 -2.63
N ASP A 349 -27.21 -24.91 -1.95
CA ASP A 349 -26.95 -25.91 -0.88
C ASP A 349 -25.75 -26.86 -1.04
N ASN A 350 -24.77 -26.51 -1.89
CA ASN A 350 -23.71 -27.37 -2.38
C ASN A 350 -22.31 -27.00 -1.85
N LEU A 351 -22.15 -25.87 -1.13
CA LEU A 351 -20.88 -25.41 -0.57
C LEU A 351 -21.02 -25.14 0.92
N ARG A 352 -20.00 -25.47 1.70
CA ARG A 352 -19.91 -25.17 3.13
C ARG A 352 -18.47 -24.95 3.56
N ASP A 353 -18.28 -24.45 4.78
CA ASP A 353 -16.99 -24.31 5.47
C ASP A 353 -15.92 -23.57 4.65
N MET A 354 -16.30 -22.44 4.05
CA MET A 354 -15.43 -21.65 3.22
C MET A 354 -14.49 -20.78 4.06
N ASN A 355 -13.20 -20.93 3.82
CA ASN A 355 -12.15 -20.14 4.45
C ASN A 355 -11.31 -19.44 3.40
N PHE A 356 -11.01 -18.15 3.62
CA PHE A 356 -10.19 -17.36 2.74
C PHE A 356 -8.87 -17.00 3.38
N ALA A 357 -7.81 -17.07 2.58
CA ALA A 357 -6.52 -16.49 2.92
C ALA A 357 -5.99 -15.73 1.71
N THR A 358 -5.45 -14.54 1.92
CA THR A 358 -4.86 -13.73 0.86
C THR A 358 -3.50 -13.24 1.29
N LEU A 359 -2.51 -13.47 0.45
CA LEU A 359 -1.19 -12.89 0.55
C LEU A 359 -1.03 -11.86 -0.57
N MET A 360 -0.81 -10.61 -0.19
CA MET A 360 -0.49 -9.54 -1.12
C MET A 360 0.94 -9.10 -0.90
N GLN A 361 1.67 -8.92 -1.98
CA GLN A 361 3.00 -8.35 -1.94
C GLN A 361 3.17 -7.29 -3.01
N ASN A 362 3.86 -6.23 -2.65
CA ASN A 362 4.29 -5.26 -3.63
C ASN A 362 5.74 -4.84 -3.37
N TRP A 363 6.47 -4.60 -4.43
CA TRP A 363 7.77 -3.97 -4.33
C TRP A 363 7.88 -2.82 -5.34
N LYS A 364 8.67 -1.84 -4.98
CA LYS A 364 8.97 -0.69 -5.82
C LYS A 364 10.44 -0.31 -5.71
N LEU A 365 11.10 -0.17 -6.84
CA LEU A 365 12.41 0.46 -6.97
C LEU A 365 12.22 1.81 -7.66
N MET A 366 12.70 2.89 -7.07
CA MET A 366 12.51 4.24 -7.58
C MET A 366 13.83 5.01 -7.57
N ALA A 367 14.20 5.57 -8.71
CA ALA A 367 15.26 6.55 -8.84
C ALA A 367 14.62 7.95 -8.97
N MET A 368 15.09 8.90 -8.18
CA MET A 368 14.53 10.25 -8.09
C MET A 368 15.62 11.30 -8.11
N ALA A 369 15.39 12.38 -8.84
CA ALA A 369 16.18 13.58 -8.81
C ALA A 369 15.30 14.77 -8.42
N VAL A 370 15.76 15.59 -7.48
CA VAL A 370 15.03 16.75 -6.96
C VAL A 370 15.89 17.99 -7.14
N PHE A 371 15.29 19.06 -7.64
CA PHE A 371 15.90 20.38 -7.72
C PHE A 371 15.17 21.34 -6.77
N ASN A 372 15.95 22.07 -5.97
CA ASN A 372 15.46 23.08 -5.03
C ASN A 372 15.77 24.50 -5.57
N PHE A 373 14.73 25.32 -5.66
CA PHE A 373 14.83 26.70 -6.13
C PHE A 373 15.32 27.66 -5.06
#